data_54027a7e142a70687801ae7cffd0f05d
#
_entry.id   54027a7e142a70687801ae7cffd0f05d
#
_cell.length_a   1.000
_cell.length_b   1.000
_cell.length_c   1.000
_cell.angle_alpha   90.00
_cell.angle_beta   90.00
_cell.angle_gamma   90.00
#
_symmetry.space_group_name_H-M   'P 1'
#
loop_
_entity.id
_entity.type
_entity.pdbx_description
1 polymer ?
#
loop_
_entity_poly.entity_id
_entity_poly.type
_entity_poly.pdbx_seq_one_letter_code
_entity_poly.pdbx_strand_id
1 'polypeptide(L)'
;MRIIVTKDYDDMSRKAANIISAQIITKPDCVLGLATGSSPVGAYKTLVDWYKKGDLDFSEVTTVNLDEYRGLTHSNDQSYYYFMNDNLFSHVNINPAHTHIPDGTEPDAQKACDDFEAIVKNCGGTDLQLLGLGHNGHIGFNEPAEDFPKFTHCVDLTESTIQANARFFDKPEDVPTQAYTMGIGTIMRAKRILLIASGKDKAAIVKEALFGPVRPQVTASILQLHQDVTVVLDEEAASCL
;
A
#
# COMPACT_ATOMS: atom_id res chain seq x y z
N MET A 1 10.26 -15.40 -4.76
CA MET A 1 9.41 -15.01 -3.61
C MET A 1 9.97 -15.59 -2.31
N ARG A 2 10.02 -14.79 -1.24
CA ARG A 2 10.45 -15.21 0.11
C ARG A 2 9.29 -14.99 1.08
N ILE A 3 8.93 -15.99 1.87
CA ILE A 3 7.89 -15.92 2.91
C ILE A 3 8.56 -15.93 4.27
N ILE A 4 8.16 -15.00 5.14
CA ILE A 4 8.61 -14.88 6.53
C ILE A 4 7.37 -14.95 7.40
N VAL A 5 7.30 -15.95 8.26
CA VAL A 5 6.23 -16.08 9.25
C VAL A 5 6.74 -15.53 10.57
N THR A 6 5.96 -14.69 11.20
CA THR A 6 6.23 -14.03 12.48
C THR A 6 5.13 -14.41 13.48
N LYS A 7 5.40 -14.21 14.75
CA LYS A 7 4.52 -14.67 15.82
C LYS A 7 3.14 -14.03 15.79
N ASP A 8 3.10 -12.72 15.60
CA ASP A 8 1.89 -11.90 15.70
C ASP A 8 2.00 -10.62 14.85
N TYR A 9 0.96 -9.77 14.89
CA TYR A 9 0.92 -8.50 14.19
C TYR A 9 2.10 -7.57 14.54
N ASP A 10 2.50 -7.52 15.81
CA ASP A 10 3.58 -6.64 16.25
C ASP A 10 4.93 -7.11 15.69
N ASP A 11 5.20 -8.42 15.71
CA ASP A 11 6.38 -9.01 15.09
C ASP A 11 6.37 -8.84 13.56
N MET A 12 5.21 -9.00 12.90
CA MET A 12 5.04 -8.76 11.46
C MET A 12 5.38 -7.28 11.15
N SER A 13 4.81 -6.36 11.90
CA SER A 13 5.03 -4.93 11.75
C SER A 13 6.50 -4.55 11.93
N ARG A 14 7.15 -5.05 12.98
CA ARG A 14 8.57 -4.85 13.23
C ARG A 14 9.44 -5.45 12.12
N LYS A 15 9.07 -6.62 11.58
CA LYS A 15 9.78 -7.25 10.47
C LYS A 15 9.63 -6.45 9.17
N ALA A 16 8.43 -5.94 8.89
CA ALA A 16 8.20 -5.05 7.75
C ALA A 16 9.01 -3.75 7.88
N ALA A 17 9.00 -3.13 9.07
CA ALA A 17 9.82 -1.95 9.36
C ALA A 17 11.32 -2.21 9.16
N ASN A 18 11.85 -3.39 9.55
CA ASN A 18 13.24 -3.78 9.30
C ASN A 18 13.58 -3.79 7.80
N ILE A 19 12.68 -4.28 6.95
CA ILE A 19 12.90 -4.35 5.50
C ILE A 19 12.87 -2.94 4.90
N ILE A 20 11.93 -2.10 5.33
CA ILE A 20 11.81 -0.70 4.88
C ILE A 20 13.03 0.11 5.35
N SER A 21 13.44 -0.02 6.62
CA SER A 21 14.60 0.68 7.15
C SER A 21 15.90 0.29 6.45
N ALA A 22 16.08 -1.00 6.14
CA ALA A 22 17.23 -1.46 5.36
C ALA A 22 17.25 -0.83 3.96
N GLN A 23 16.10 -0.62 3.31
CA GLN A 23 16.02 0.09 2.04
C GLN A 23 16.46 1.54 2.19
N ILE A 24 16.00 2.25 3.21
CA ILE A 24 16.38 3.65 3.48
C ILE A 24 17.88 3.77 3.77
N ILE A 25 18.42 2.91 4.64
CA ILE A 25 19.83 2.94 5.04
C ILE A 25 20.76 2.65 3.85
N THR A 26 20.40 1.68 3.01
CA THR A 26 21.26 1.28 1.88
C THR A 26 21.11 2.19 0.66
N LYS A 27 20.01 2.92 0.55
CA LYS A 27 19.71 3.88 -0.51
C LYS A 27 18.92 5.04 0.08
N PRO A 28 19.58 6.09 0.66
CA PRO A 28 18.89 7.21 1.31
C PRO A 28 17.90 7.95 0.39
N ASP A 29 18.24 8.09 -0.90
CA ASP A 29 17.40 8.67 -1.95
C ASP A 29 16.39 7.69 -2.55
N CYS A 30 15.97 6.66 -1.79
CA CYS A 30 15.04 5.66 -2.31
C CYS A 30 13.63 6.21 -2.53
N VAL A 31 12.93 5.58 -3.49
CA VAL A 31 11.50 5.78 -3.71
C VAL A 31 10.74 4.64 -3.03
N LEU A 32 9.96 4.96 -2.01
CA LEU A 32 9.12 4.01 -1.29
C LEU A 32 7.68 4.08 -1.80
N GLY A 33 7.16 2.97 -2.25
CA GLY A 33 5.73 2.78 -2.46
C GLY A 33 5.06 2.44 -1.13
N LEU A 34 4.07 3.23 -0.72
CA LEU A 34 3.42 3.08 0.59
C LEU A 34 1.94 2.73 0.43
N ALA A 35 1.39 2.11 1.44
CA ALA A 35 0.00 1.67 1.54
C ALA A 35 -0.67 2.29 2.76
N THR A 36 -1.99 2.42 2.73
CA THR A 36 -2.82 2.84 3.87
C THR A 36 -3.56 1.64 4.48
N GLY A 37 -4.47 1.90 5.41
CA GLY A 37 -5.22 0.87 6.11
C GLY A 37 -4.51 0.35 7.37
N SER A 38 -5.12 -0.62 8.05
CA SER A 38 -4.65 -1.09 9.36
C SER A 38 -3.36 -1.90 9.31
N SER A 39 -3.08 -2.60 8.21
CA SER A 39 -1.93 -3.51 8.12
C SER A 39 -0.57 -2.81 8.30
N PRO A 40 -0.27 -1.63 7.68
CA PRO A 40 1.04 -1.00 7.78
C PRO A 40 1.23 -0.12 9.03
N VAL A 41 0.19 0.19 9.81
CA VAL A 41 0.27 1.15 10.94
C VAL A 41 1.36 0.79 11.94
N GLY A 42 1.47 -0.47 12.34
CA GLY A 42 2.50 -0.93 13.26
C GLY A 42 3.92 -0.78 12.69
N ALA A 43 4.08 -0.99 11.38
CA ALA A 43 5.36 -0.76 10.72
C ALA A 43 5.73 0.73 10.68
N TYR A 44 4.78 1.62 10.37
CA TYR A 44 5.00 3.07 10.41
C TYR A 44 5.36 3.55 11.80
N LYS A 45 4.63 3.12 12.84
CA LYS A 45 4.96 3.42 14.22
C LYS A 45 6.39 3.00 14.59
N THR A 46 6.79 1.80 14.17
CA THR A 46 8.14 1.29 14.41
C THR A 46 9.21 2.15 13.71
N LEU A 47 8.96 2.56 12.46
CA LEU A 47 9.86 3.44 11.71
C LEU A 47 9.99 4.82 12.35
N VAL A 48 8.89 5.39 12.85
CA VAL A 48 8.88 6.65 13.60
C VAL A 48 9.70 6.53 14.89
N ASP A 49 9.56 5.42 15.62
CA ASP A 49 10.33 5.18 16.84
C ASP A 49 11.83 5.08 16.56
N TRP A 50 12.23 4.46 15.44
CA TRP A 50 13.64 4.38 15.04
C TRP A 50 14.17 5.72 14.53
N TYR A 51 13.37 6.49 13.80
CA TYR A 51 13.73 7.87 13.46
C TYR A 51 13.98 8.72 14.72
N LYS A 52 13.09 8.67 15.72
CA LYS A 52 13.24 9.40 16.98
C LYS A 52 14.49 9.00 17.79
N LYS A 53 14.98 7.78 17.61
CA LYS A 53 16.24 7.29 18.20
C LYS A 53 17.47 7.69 17.42
N GLY A 54 17.31 8.26 16.22
CA GLY A 54 18.42 8.62 15.33
C GLY A 54 18.93 7.49 14.44
N ASP A 55 18.21 6.37 14.37
CA ASP A 55 18.59 5.21 13.55
C ASP A 55 18.24 5.38 12.07
N LEU A 56 17.28 6.27 11.74
CA LEU A 56 16.79 6.51 10.38
C LEU A 56 16.78 7.99 10.04
N ASP A 57 16.99 8.28 8.76
CA ASP A 57 16.86 9.61 8.16
C ASP A 57 15.99 9.52 6.90
N PHE A 58 14.91 10.33 6.85
CA PHE A 58 13.96 10.39 5.75
C PHE A 58 14.16 11.61 4.84
N SER A 59 15.17 12.44 5.09
CA SER A 59 15.33 13.74 4.42
C SER A 59 15.46 13.64 2.90
N GLU A 60 16.02 12.54 2.38
CA GLU A 60 16.18 12.30 0.94
C GLU A 60 15.15 11.30 0.37
N VAL A 61 14.33 10.68 1.23
CA VAL A 61 13.34 9.69 0.81
C VAL A 61 12.23 10.37 -0.01
N THR A 62 11.84 9.73 -1.10
CA THR A 62 10.62 10.05 -1.86
C THR A 62 9.59 8.96 -1.62
N THR A 63 8.31 9.32 -1.52
CA THR A 63 7.23 8.35 -1.37
C THR A 63 6.18 8.50 -2.46
N VAL A 64 5.60 7.36 -2.88
CA VAL A 64 4.43 7.28 -3.75
C VAL A 64 3.40 6.37 -3.08
N ASN A 65 2.19 6.84 -2.83
CA ASN A 65 1.13 6.01 -2.26
C ASN A 65 0.34 5.30 -3.35
N LEU A 66 -0.24 4.14 -3.01
CA LEU A 66 -0.99 3.32 -3.97
C LEU A 66 -2.26 4.00 -4.48
N ASP A 67 -2.94 4.74 -3.63
CA ASP A 67 -4.32 5.15 -3.87
C ASP A 67 -4.73 6.38 -3.05
N GLU A 68 -5.85 6.99 -3.45
CA GLU A 68 -6.57 8.03 -2.72
C GLU A 68 -8.05 7.98 -3.12
N TYR A 69 -8.93 8.33 -2.20
CA TYR A 69 -10.35 8.51 -2.47
C TYR A 69 -10.61 9.69 -3.41
N ARG A 70 -11.41 9.46 -4.44
CA ARG A 70 -11.89 10.55 -5.30
C ARG A 70 -12.90 11.42 -4.55
N GLY A 71 -12.71 12.73 -4.61
CA GLY A 71 -13.58 13.73 -3.98
C GLY A 71 -13.15 14.18 -2.60
N LEU A 72 -12.13 13.55 -1.97
CA LEU A 72 -11.62 14.00 -0.68
C LEU A 72 -10.46 14.98 -0.85
N THR A 73 -10.49 16.05 -0.05
CA THR A 73 -9.37 17.00 0.04
C THR A 73 -8.33 16.50 1.04
N HIS A 74 -7.11 17.00 0.95
CA HIS A 74 -6.03 16.69 1.91
C HIS A 74 -6.38 17.02 3.38
N SER A 75 -7.29 17.96 3.61
CA SER A 75 -7.74 18.34 4.96
C SER A 75 -8.86 17.45 5.53
N ASN A 76 -9.43 16.58 4.69
CA ASN A 76 -10.40 15.60 5.16
C ASN A 76 -9.66 14.52 5.96
N ASP A 77 -10.09 14.25 7.19
CA ASP A 77 -9.46 13.29 8.09
C ASP A 77 -9.59 11.82 7.65
N GLN A 78 -10.41 11.56 6.64
CA GLN A 78 -10.56 10.25 6.01
C GLN A 78 -9.77 10.12 4.70
N SER A 79 -9.10 11.19 4.22
CA SER A 79 -8.22 11.07 3.07
C SER A 79 -6.98 10.24 3.39
N TYR A 80 -6.43 9.56 2.40
CA TYR A 80 -5.18 8.82 2.58
C TYR A 80 -3.97 9.75 2.73
N TYR A 81 -4.06 10.97 2.21
CA TYR A 81 -3.10 12.01 2.51
C TYR A 81 -3.06 12.32 4.03
N TYR A 82 -4.23 12.52 4.64
CA TYR A 82 -4.33 12.74 6.09
C TYR A 82 -3.81 11.54 6.86
N PHE A 83 -4.24 10.33 6.50
CA PHE A 83 -3.77 9.09 7.10
C PHE A 83 -2.24 8.98 7.11
N MET A 84 -1.58 9.29 5.99
CA MET A 84 -0.12 9.20 5.89
C MET A 84 0.58 10.26 6.74
N ASN A 85 0.02 11.48 6.82
CA ASN A 85 0.54 12.50 7.71
C ASN A 85 0.40 12.10 9.17
N ASP A 86 -0.75 11.59 9.58
CA ASP A 86 -1.03 11.18 10.95
C ASP A 86 -0.18 9.98 11.41
N ASN A 87 0.11 9.04 10.52
CA ASN A 87 0.81 7.81 10.88
C ASN A 87 2.33 7.82 10.60
N LEU A 88 2.82 8.69 9.70
CA LEU A 88 4.23 8.69 9.32
C LEU A 88 4.80 10.09 9.05
N PHE A 89 4.26 10.83 8.06
CA PHE A 89 4.98 11.96 7.48
C PHE A 89 5.23 13.11 8.46
N SER A 90 4.27 13.45 9.32
CA SER A 90 4.42 14.52 10.32
C SER A 90 5.35 14.14 11.48
N HIS A 91 5.75 12.86 11.58
CA HIS A 91 6.54 12.33 12.69
C HIS A 91 8.02 12.10 12.33
N VAL A 92 8.42 12.31 11.07
CA VAL A 92 9.76 12.12 10.56
C VAL A 92 10.22 13.35 9.76
N ASN A 93 11.49 13.42 9.37
CA ASN A 93 12.05 14.57 8.65
C ASN A 93 11.90 14.47 7.11
N ILE A 94 10.89 13.77 6.62
CA ILE A 94 10.63 13.71 5.18
C ILE A 94 10.26 15.10 4.64
N ASN A 95 10.77 15.44 3.47
CA ASN A 95 10.34 16.67 2.79
C ASN A 95 8.92 16.47 2.23
N PRO A 96 7.92 17.28 2.63
CA PRO A 96 6.55 17.16 2.12
C PRO A 96 6.45 17.23 0.59
N ALA A 97 7.38 17.95 -0.08
CA ALA A 97 7.42 18.01 -1.54
C ALA A 97 7.85 16.69 -2.21
N HIS A 98 8.36 15.74 -1.43
CA HIS A 98 8.73 14.41 -1.89
C HIS A 98 7.70 13.34 -1.53
N THR A 99 6.53 13.73 -1.02
CA THR A 99 5.42 12.80 -0.72
C THR A 99 4.34 12.92 -1.76
N HIS A 100 4.07 11.84 -2.47
CA HIS A 100 3.13 11.84 -3.60
C HIS A 100 1.99 10.85 -3.36
N ILE A 101 0.79 11.35 -3.53
CA ILE A 101 -0.48 10.60 -3.46
C ILE A 101 -1.31 11.02 -4.66
N PRO A 102 -2.16 10.16 -5.26
CA PRO A 102 -3.08 10.60 -6.31
C PRO A 102 -3.93 11.79 -5.85
N ASP A 103 -4.17 12.76 -6.73
CA ASP A 103 -4.98 13.92 -6.39
C ASP A 103 -6.48 13.56 -6.38
N GLY A 104 -7.02 13.31 -5.19
CA GLY A 104 -8.44 13.02 -4.99
C GLY A 104 -9.37 14.15 -5.43
N THR A 105 -8.86 15.38 -5.57
CA THR A 105 -9.67 16.57 -5.90
C THR A 105 -9.73 16.88 -7.40
N GLU A 106 -8.87 16.26 -8.23
CA GLU A 106 -8.93 16.42 -9.68
C GLU A 106 -10.22 15.80 -10.24
N PRO A 107 -11.12 16.61 -10.84
CA PRO A 107 -12.40 16.10 -11.32
C PRO A 107 -12.28 15.25 -12.58
N ASP A 108 -11.26 15.49 -13.41
CA ASP A 108 -10.96 14.66 -14.59
C ASP A 108 -10.18 13.43 -14.18
N ALA A 109 -10.87 12.29 -14.14
CA ALA A 109 -10.30 11.03 -13.68
C ALA A 109 -9.11 10.56 -14.54
N GLN A 110 -9.16 10.77 -15.86
CA GLN A 110 -8.06 10.37 -16.74
C GLN A 110 -6.83 11.25 -16.47
N LYS A 111 -7.05 12.55 -16.30
CA LYS A 111 -5.96 13.50 -15.98
C LYS A 111 -5.32 13.17 -14.64
N ALA A 112 -6.10 12.91 -13.57
CA ALA A 112 -5.57 12.53 -12.26
C ALA A 112 -4.67 11.30 -12.36
N CYS A 113 -5.11 10.29 -13.10
CA CYS A 113 -4.37 9.05 -13.30
C CYS A 113 -3.09 9.25 -14.11
N ASP A 114 -3.15 9.99 -15.20
CA ASP A 114 -2.01 10.27 -16.09
C ASP A 114 -0.95 11.12 -15.36
N ASP A 115 -1.38 12.14 -14.61
CA ASP A 115 -0.49 12.98 -13.82
C ASP A 115 0.23 12.15 -12.74
N PHE A 116 -0.48 11.24 -12.07
CA PHE A 116 0.13 10.38 -11.06
C PHE A 116 1.12 9.37 -11.67
N GLU A 117 0.80 8.74 -12.80
CA GLU A 117 1.75 7.89 -13.54
C GLU A 117 3.01 8.66 -13.96
N ALA A 118 2.84 9.93 -14.38
CA ALA A 118 3.96 10.79 -14.71
C ALA A 118 4.85 11.07 -13.49
N ILE A 119 4.25 11.32 -12.31
CA ILE A 119 4.98 11.48 -11.04
C ILE A 119 5.79 10.22 -10.73
N VAL A 120 5.17 9.04 -10.71
CA VAL A 120 5.84 7.75 -10.44
C VAL A 120 7.00 7.52 -11.41
N LYS A 121 6.80 7.82 -12.70
CA LYS A 121 7.85 7.72 -13.72
C LYS A 121 9.00 8.70 -13.49
N ASN A 122 8.68 9.95 -13.15
CA ASN A 122 9.68 11.01 -12.91
C ASN A 122 10.51 10.75 -11.66
N CYS A 123 9.95 10.06 -10.65
CA CYS A 123 10.70 9.56 -9.49
C CYS A 123 11.65 8.40 -9.84
N GLY A 124 11.66 7.91 -11.08
CA GLY A 124 12.49 6.77 -11.49
C GLY A 124 11.88 5.40 -11.15
N GLY A 125 10.61 5.35 -10.80
CA GLY A 125 9.90 4.16 -10.33
C GLY A 125 10.15 3.86 -8.86
N THR A 126 9.54 2.79 -8.34
CA THR A 126 9.55 2.44 -6.93
C THR A 126 10.68 1.46 -6.60
N ASP A 127 11.51 1.78 -5.61
CA ASP A 127 12.58 0.87 -5.14
C ASP A 127 12.02 -0.27 -4.26
N LEU A 128 11.08 0.04 -3.38
CA LEU A 128 10.37 -0.93 -2.54
C LEU A 128 8.89 -0.54 -2.42
N GLN A 129 8.00 -1.40 -2.91
CA GLN A 129 6.55 -1.23 -2.81
C GLN A 129 6.00 -2.04 -1.63
N LEU A 130 5.45 -1.35 -0.64
CA LEU A 130 4.68 -1.96 0.44
C LEU A 130 3.25 -2.21 -0.02
N LEU A 131 2.73 -3.41 0.24
CA LEU A 131 1.37 -3.84 -0.08
C LEU A 131 0.72 -4.48 1.14
N GLY A 132 -0.55 -4.14 1.39
CA GLY A 132 -1.46 -4.97 2.17
C GLY A 132 -2.16 -6.00 1.27
N LEU A 133 -2.95 -6.90 1.86
CA LEU A 133 -3.76 -7.88 1.15
C LEU A 133 -5.23 -7.73 1.54
N GLY A 134 -6.09 -7.44 0.56
CA GLY A 134 -7.52 -7.42 0.75
C GLY A 134 -8.11 -8.82 1.03
N HIS A 135 -9.31 -8.89 1.60
CA HIS A 135 -9.97 -10.17 1.93
C HIS A 135 -10.29 -11.02 0.69
N ASN A 136 -10.49 -10.41 -0.45
CA ASN A 136 -10.71 -11.07 -1.74
C ASN A 136 -9.44 -11.17 -2.60
N GLY A 137 -8.27 -10.84 -2.04
CA GLY A 137 -6.99 -10.93 -2.72
C GLY A 137 -6.61 -9.70 -3.54
N HIS A 138 -7.31 -8.57 -3.37
CA HIS A 138 -6.90 -7.34 -4.02
C HIS A 138 -5.64 -6.72 -3.39
N ILE A 139 -4.88 -5.97 -4.18
CA ILE A 139 -3.77 -5.11 -3.78
C ILE A 139 -4.01 -3.68 -4.32
N GLY A 140 -3.84 -2.66 -3.46
CA GLY A 140 -4.44 -1.34 -3.69
C GLY A 140 -5.95 -1.49 -3.77
N PHE A 141 -6.62 -0.69 -4.61
CA PHE A 141 -8.04 -0.92 -4.94
C PHE A 141 -8.23 -1.71 -6.24
N ASN A 142 -7.27 -2.55 -6.63
CA ASN A 142 -7.42 -3.45 -7.78
C ASN A 142 -8.27 -4.66 -7.38
N GLU A 143 -9.58 -4.46 -7.35
CA GLU A 143 -10.59 -5.48 -7.04
C GLU A 143 -10.57 -6.63 -8.07
N PRO A 144 -11.16 -7.82 -7.73
CA PRO A 144 -11.32 -8.92 -8.69
C PRO A 144 -11.97 -8.45 -10.00
N ALA A 145 -11.33 -8.75 -11.14
CA ALA A 145 -11.71 -8.29 -12.46
C ALA A 145 -11.47 -9.37 -13.53
N GLU A 146 -11.76 -9.06 -14.79
CA GLU A 146 -11.45 -9.96 -15.92
C GLU A 146 -10.00 -9.82 -16.36
N ASP A 147 -9.40 -8.63 -16.19
CA ASP A 147 -8.04 -8.30 -16.59
C ASP A 147 -7.24 -7.68 -15.42
N PHE A 148 -5.92 -7.68 -15.55
CA PHE A 148 -5.03 -6.94 -14.67
C PHE A 148 -4.89 -5.49 -15.18
N PRO A 149 -5.36 -4.47 -14.43
CA PRO A 149 -5.19 -3.07 -14.82
C PRO A 149 -3.71 -2.70 -14.95
N LYS A 150 -3.35 -2.06 -16.04
CA LYS A 150 -1.94 -1.78 -16.35
C LYS A 150 -1.41 -0.54 -15.63
N PHE A 151 -2.17 0.55 -15.67
CA PHE A 151 -1.77 1.85 -15.16
C PHE A 151 -2.72 2.31 -14.05
N THR A 152 -2.36 3.42 -13.39
CA THR A 152 -3.26 4.08 -12.45
C THR A 152 -4.61 4.34 -13.12
N HIS A 153 -5.68 4.09 -12.41
CA HIS A 153 -7.04 4.22 -12.94
C HIS A 153 -8.02 4.61 -11.83
N CYS A 154 -9.14 5.18 -12.25
CA CYS A 154 -10.28 5.40 -11.37
C CYS A 154 -11.08 4.10 -11.26
N VAL A 155 -11.42 3.70 -10.05
CA VAL A 155 -12.18 2.49 -9.76
C VAL A 155 -13.45 2.82 -8.97
N ASP A 156 -14.55 2.18 -9.32
CA ASP A 156 -15.75 2.14 -8.48
C ASP A 156 -15.51 1.14 -7.34
N LEU A 157 -15.69 1.61 -6.10
CA LEU A 157 -15.52 0.75 -4.93
C LEU A 157 -16.66 -0.24 -4.81
N THR A 158 -16.35 -1.49 -4.49
CA THR A 158 -17.37 -2.51 -4.25
C THR A 158 -18.18 -2.18 -3.00
N GLU A 159 -19.44 -2.62 -2.96
CA GLU A 159 -20.32 -2.47 -1.79
C GLU A 159 -19.65 -2.96 -0.50
N SER A 160 -18.94 -4.09 -0.57
CA SER A 160 -18.20 -4.65 0.57
C SER A 160 -17.05 -3.74 1.03
N THR A 161 -16.35 -3.07 0.11
CA THR A 161 -15.30 -2.10 0.44
C THR A 161 -15.88 -0.83 1.05
N ILE A 162 -16.99 -0.32 0.49
CA ILE A 162 -17.71 0.84 1.04
C ILE A 162 -18.18 0.54 2.48
N GLN A 163 -18.82 -0.62 2.70
CA GLN A 163 -19.29 -1.03 4.03
C GLN A 163 -18.14 -1.23 5.01
N ALA A 164 -17.01 -1.82 4.59
CA ALA A 164 -15.83 -1.98 5.43
C ALA A 164 -15.23 -0.63 5.86
N ASN A 165 -15.32 0.38 4.99
CA ASN A 165 -14.79 1.71 5.23
C ASN A 165 -15.79 2.64 5.95
N ALA A 166 -17.10 2.34 5.93
CA ALA A 166 -18.16 3.14 6.55
C ALA A 166 -17.91 3.44 8.03
N ARG A 167 -17.20 2.56 8.73
CA ARG A 167 -16.82 2.73 10.15
C ARG A 167 -15.91 3.93 10.42
N PHE A 168 -15.30 4.50 9.39
CA PHE A 168 -14.40 5.66 9.49
C PHE A 168 -15.09 6.98 9.17
N PHE A 169 -16.34 6.95 8.69
CA PHE A 169 -17.10 8.13 8.29
C PHE A 169 -18.29 8.34 9.25
N ASP A 170 -18.68 9.60 9.45
CA ASP A 170 -19.81 9.95 10.32
C ASP A 170 -21.14 9.39 9.79
N LYS A 171 -21.28 9.34 8.48
CA LYS A 171 -22.47 8.82 7.80
C LYS A 171 -22.09 7.92 6.62
N PRO A 172 -22.86 6.87 6.36
CA PRO A 172 -22.62 5.97 5.23
C PRO A 172 -22.59 6.68 3.86
N GLU A 173 -23.39 7.74 3.70
CA GLU A 173 -23.45 8.55 2.47
C GLU A 173 -22.20 9.40 2.21
N ASP A 174 -21.37 9.63 3.24
CA ASP A 174 -20.12 10.39 3.13
C ASP A 174 -18.95 9.51 2.66
N VAL A 175 -19.14 8.18 2.61
CA VAL A 175 -18.12 7.25 2.12
C VAL A 175 -17.95 7.44 0.62
N PRO A 176 -16.73 7.75 0.13
CA PRO A 176 -16.50 7.86 -1.30
C PRO A 176 -16.84 6.56 -2.03
N THR A 177 -17.44 6.67 -3.20
CA THR A 177 -17.79 5.53 -4.05
C THR A 177 -16.71 5.22 -5.09
N GLN A 178 -15.73 6.11 -5.25
CA GLN A 178 -14.63 5.97 -6.21
C GLN A 178 -13.28 6.26 -5.57
N ALA A 179 -12.24 5.67 -6.14
CA ALA A 179 -10.86 5.93 -5.76
C ALA A 179 -9.96 5.96 -7.01
N TYR A 180 -8.82 6.65 -6.91
CA TYR A 180 -7.70 6.51 -7.83
C TYR A 180 -6.74 5.49 -7.25
N THR A 181 -6.37 4.47 -8.02
CA THR A 181 -5.47 3.42 -7.55
C THR A 181 -4.40 3.10 -8.58
N MET A 182 -3.18 2.88 -8.09
CA MET A 182 -2.06 2.42 -8.92
C MET A 182 -2.39 1.05 -9.52
N GLY A 183 -2.30 0.94 -10.84
CA GLY A 183 -2.59 -0.31 -11.55
C GLY A 183 -1.54 -1.40 -11.30
N ILE A 184 -1.94 -2.64 -11.52
CA ILE A 184 -1.10 -3.83 -11.33
C ILE A 184 0.20 -3.74 -12.15
N GLY A 185 0.14 -3.24 -13.40
CA GLY A 185 1.35 -3.10 -14.21
C GLY A 185 2.35 -2.10 -13.63
N THR A 186 1.90 -1.03 -12.95
CA THR A 186 2.76 -0.07 -12.29
C THR A 186 3.33 -0.65 -11.00
N ILE A 187 2.52 -1.35 -10.19
CA ILE A 187 2.97 -2.07 -8.99
C ILE A 187 4.07 -3.09 -9.36
N MET A 188 3.85 -3.88 -10.42
CA MET A 188 4.78 -4.92 -10.86
C MET A 188 6.10 -4.38 -11.44
N ARG A 189 6.21 -3.08 -11.70
CA ARG A 189 7.47 -2.41 -12.08
C ARG A 189 8.34 -2.00 -10.91
N ALA A 190 7.86 -2.09 -9.68
CA ALA A 190 8.68 -1.88 -8.50
C ALA A 190 9.89 -2.83 -8.53
N LYS A 191 11.04 -2.37 -8.04
CA LYS A 191 12.24 -3.23 -8.00
C LYS A 191 12.08 -4.36 -6.99
N ARG A 192 11.39 -4.08 -5.88
CA ARG A 192 11.11 -5.00 -4.79
C ARG A 192 9.69 -4.79 -4.29
N ILE A 193 9.05 -5.87 -3.87
CA ILE A 193 7.71 -5.84 -3.27
C ILE A 193 7.78 -6.42 -1.86
N LEU A 194 7.14 -5.74 -0.93
CA LEU A 194 6.90 -6.19 0.43
C LEU A 194 5.39 -6.32 0.64
N LEU A 195 4.88 -7.55 0.66
CA LEU A 195 3.49 -7.85 1.01
C LEU A 195 3.40 -8.18 2.49
N ILE A 196 2.47 -7.56 3.20
CA ILE A 196 2.18 -7.85 4.60
C ILE A 196 0.73 -8.27 4.78
N ALA A 197 0.49 -9.30 5.59
CA ALA A 197 -0.86 -9.71 5.98
C ALA A 197 -0.86 -10.32 7.38
N SER A 198 -1.90 -10.03 8.16
CA SER A 198 -2.06 -10.46 9.54
C SER A 198 -3.51 -10.90 9.78
N GLY A 199 -3.69 -11.90 10.62
CA GLY A 199 -4.96 -12.40 11.09
C GLY A 199 -5.48 -13.62 10.34
N LYS A 200 -6.25 -14.42 11.06
CA LYS A 200 -6.77 -15.70 10.58
C LYS A 200 -7.73 -15.57 9.38
N ASP A 201 -8.45 -14.45 9.31
CA ASP A 201 -9.35 -14.13 8.20
C ASP A 201 -8.63 -13.97 6.85
N LYS A 202 -7.30 -13.76 6.88
CA LYS A 202 -6.46 -13.68 5.68
C LYS A 202 -5.89 -15.04 5.24
N ALA A 203 -5.93 -16.08 6.08
CA ALA A 203 -5.21 -17.33 5.82
C ALA A 203 -5.58 -18.00 4.49
N ALA A 204 -6.87 -18.08 4.16
CA ALA A 204 -7.32 -18.71 2.92
C ALA A 204 -6.87 -17.91 1.68
N ILE A 205 -7.05 -16.58 1.71
CA ILE A 205 -6.69 -15.75 0.57
C ILE A 205 -5.17 -15.60 0.42
N VAL A 206 -4.40 -15.63 1.49
CA VAL A 206 -2.92 -15.72 1.45
C VAL A 206 -2.51 -16.97 0.68
N LYS A 207 -3.07 -18.14 1.03
CA LYS A 207 -2.77 -19.38 0.31
C LYS A 207 -3.12 -19.29 -1.17
N GLU A 208 -4.30 -18.78 -1.50
CA GLU A 208 -4.75 -18.64 -2.88
C GLU A 208 -3.86 -17.67 -3.67
N ALA A 209 -3.52 -16.52 -3.09
CA ALA A 209 -2.68 -15.53 -3.74
C ALA A 209 -1.25 -16.02 -3.99
N LEU A 210 -0.67 -16.78 -3.07
CA LEU A 210 0.74 -17.16 -3.14
C LEU A 210 0.99 -18.52 -3.84
N PHE A 211 -0.01 -19.41 -3.88
CA PHE A 211 0.14 -20.78 -4.36
C PHE A 211 -0.98 -21.24 -5.31
N GLY A 212 -2.03 -20.43 -5.46
CA GLY A 212 -3.10 -20.67 -6.43
C GLY A 212 -2.70 -20.26 -7.86
N PRO A 213 -3.60 -20.41 -8.84
CA PRO A 213 -3.35 -19.94 -10.19
C PRO A 213 -3.23 -18.41 -10.24
N VAL A 214 -2.32 -17.92 -11.09
CA VAL A 214 -2.23 -16.48 -11.38
C VAL A 214 -3.44 -16.07 -12.20
N ARG A 215 -4.29 -15.22 -11.63
CA ARG A 215 -5.54 -14.78 -12.25
C ARG A 215 -6.02 -13.43 -11.70
N PRO A 216 -6.68 -12.59 -12.50
CA PRO A 216 -7.11 -11.26 -12.06
C PRO A 216 -8.27 -11.29 -11.03
N GLN A 217 -8.96 -12.43 -10.84
CA GLN A 217 -9.95 -12.61 -9.77
C GLN A 217 -9.31 -12.69 -8.38
N VAL A 218 -7.98 -12.88 -8.30
CA VAL A 218 -7.17 -12.75 -7.10
C VAL A 218 -5.95 -11.94 -7.51
N THR A 219 -6.08 -10.62 -7.51
CA THR A 219 -5.08 -9.73 -8.13
C THR A 219 -3.69 -9.86 -7.54
N ALA A 220 -3.58 -10.14 -6.22
CA ALA A 220 -2.30 -10.43 -5.57
C ALA A 220 -1.60 -11.69 -6.11
N SER A 221 -2.31 -12.59 -6.82
CA SER A 221 -1.70 -13.79 -7.41
C SER A 221 -0.62 -13.47 -8.44
N ILE A 222 -0.68 -12.28 -9.08
CA ILE A 222 0.33 -11.82 -10.04
C ILE A 222 1.72 -11.67 -9.40
N LEU A 223 1.79 -11.45 -8.09
CA LEU A 223 3.05 -11.31 -7.36
C LEU A 223 3.93 -12.56 -7.46
N GLN A 224 3.36 -13.73 -7.76
CA GLN A 224 4.09 -14.96 -8.05
C GLN A 224 5.06 -14.81 -9.24
N LEU A 225 4.77 -13.89 -10.17
CA LEU A 225 5.59 -13.63 -11.35
C LEU A 225 6.61 -12.51 -11.15
N HIS A 226 6.59 -11.81 -10.03
CA HIS A 226 7.55 -10.75 -9.75
C HIS A 226 8.90 -11.33 -9.28
N GLN A 227 9.99 -10.68 -9.69
CA GLN A 227 11.36 -11.18 -9.46
C GLN A 227 11.79 -11.14 -7.99
N ASP A 228 11.38 -10.11 -7.24
CA ASP A 228 11.79 -9.91 -5.83
C ASP A 228 10.58 -9.54 -4.96
N VAL A 229 9.94 -10.55 -4.38
CA VAL A 229 8.82 -10.41 -3.43
C VAL A 229 9.21 -11.00 -2.10
N THR A 230 9.08 -10.19 -1.06
CA THR A 230 9.08 -10.65 0.33
C THR A 230 7.67 -10.54 0.89
N VAL A 231 7.17 -11.62 1.45
CA VAL A 231 5.87 -11.69 2.12
C VAL A 231 6.13 -11.86 3.61
N VAL A 232 5.57 -11.00 4.44
CA VAL A 232 5.64 -11.11 5.91
C VAL A 232 4.23 -11.35 6.45
N LEU A 233 4.05 -12.46 7.11
CA LEU A 233 2.77 -12.91 7.66
C LEU A 233 2.93 -13.13 9.17
N ASP A 234 1.85 -12.98 9.93
CA ASP A 234 1.78 -13.59 11.24
C ASP A 234 1.39 -15.08 11.13
N GLU A 235 1.50 -15.83 12.24
CA GLU A 235 1.15 -17.24 12.30
C GLU A 235 -0.31 -17.51 11.91
N GLU A 236 -1.22 -16.58 12.24
CA GLU A 236 -2.63 -16.70 11.91
C GLU A 236 -2.89 -16.58 10.41
N ALA A 237 -2.31 -15.56 9.75
CA ALA A 237 -2.41 -15.40 8.30
C ALA A 237 -1.71 -16.54 7.54
N ALA A 238 -0.67 -17.13 8.11
CA ALA A 238 0.07 -18.26 7.54
C ALA A 238 -0.58 -19.64 7.82
N SER A 239 -1.65 -19.71 8.60
CA SER A 239 -2.19 -20.98 9.11
C SER A 239 -2.75 -21.95 8.07
N CYS A 240 -2.89 -21.52 6.82
CA CYS A 240 -3.27 -22.37 5.69
C CYS A 240 -2.13 -22.72 4.73
N LEU A 241 -0.89 -22.31 5.01
CA LEU A 241 0.31 -22.58 4.19
C LEU A 241 0.89 -23.96 4.44
#